data_5b22055e303fbcebdafa82f78c20e6cd
#
_entry.id   5b22055e303fbcebdafa82f78c20e6cd
#
_cell.length_a   1.000
_cell.length_b   1.000
_cell.length_c   1.000
_cell.angle_alpha   90.00
_cell.angle_beta   90.00
_cell.angle_gamma   90.00
#
_symmetry.space_group_name_H-M   'P 1'
#
loop_
_entity.id
_entity.type
_entity.pdbx_description
1 polymer ?
#
loop_
_entity_poly.entity_id
_entity_poly.type
_entity_poly.pdbx_seq_one_letter_code
_entity_poly.pdbx_strand_id
1 'polypeptide(L)'
;MSTAAIEATALIYHAWFTGMILMVSSREGPQVVGDWIQRTFRRQHEAKFLSSFEKLGLTGLPPAVACARYHYLSNRIGGVEVEYMPESDRKAWVRFPHPRWIYEGTAICGVPESVSHGFLRGWYAQNGVSLKNPRLGFVCTSQDMTAEYGFSGYFIEEDRELAPDERLRFRSGSAPPRFDPALAPVLSSPVWTGDRLVRAKRNYAVDYVVNGLAEMPPAHVATHARLSARLIGRQYYRRLQAMLGVEEGLAAFGGFLLAMAEGQAERADVTRDGDRLVVQWHAGRVSSQAALGSEHVLAAWSGLWEGCLSTHDRLRSLTVTRCPQGATLIVG
;
A
#
# COMPACT_ATOMS: atom_id res chain seq x y z
N MET A 1 16.52 13.66 -5.62
CA MET A 1 15.65 12.45 -5.72
C MET A 1 14.75 12.60 -6.93
N SER A 2 14.87 11.69 -7.89
CA SER A 2 14.13 11.74 -9.16
C SER A 2 12.64 11.40 -8.94
N THR A 3 11.72 12.18 -9.50
CA THR A 3 10.27 11.90 -9.47
C THR A 3 9.98 10.55 -10.13
N ALA A 4 10.66 10.23 -11.25
CA ALA A 4 10.52 8.94 -11.92
C ALA A 4 10.91 7.76 -11.03
N ALA A 5 11.97 7.88 -10.23
CA ALA A 5 12.39 6.83 -9.29
C ALA A 5 11.35 6.60 -8.18
N ILE A 6 10.73 7.67 -7.68
CA ILE A 6 9.66 7.59 -6.67
C ILE A 6 8.42 6.91 -7.26
N GLU A 7 8.02 7.29 -8.46
CA GLU A 7 6.87 6.71 -9.15
C GLU A 7 7.09 5.25 -9.52
N ALA A 8 8.29 4.90 -10.00
CA ALA A 8 8.69 3.52 -10.27
C ALA A 8 8.63 2.66 -8.99
N THR A 9 9.10 3.19 -7.87
CA THR A 9 9.01 2.52 -6.58
C THR A 9 7.56 2.32 -6.15
N ALA A 10 6.72 3.35 -6.21
CA ALA A 10 5.30 3.23 -5.87
C ALA A 10 4.61 2.17 -6.73
N LEU A 11 4.88 2.18 -8.04
CA LEU A 11 4.30 1.23 -8.98
C LEU A 11 4.63 -0.22 -8.62
N ILE A 12 5.92 -0.54 -8.44
CA ILE A 12 6.32 -1.93 -8.22
C ILE A 12 5.89 -2.45 -6.85
N TYR A 13 5.88 -1.59 -5.82
CA TYR A 13 5.43 -1.99 -4.48
C TYR A 13 3.92 -2.20 -4.42
N HIS A 14 3.11 -1.35 -5.06
CA HIS A 14 1.67 -1.59 -5.22
C HIS A 14 1.39 -2.89 -5.97
N ALA A 15 2.09 -3.11 -7.10
CA ALA A 15 1.95 -4.34 -7.87
C ALA A 15 2.35 -5.58 -7.05
N TRP A 16 3.42 -5.50 -6.25
CA TRP A 16 3.83 -6.62 -5.40
C TRP A 16 2.82 -6.90 -4.30
N PHE A 17 2.28 -5.88 -3.64
CA PHE A 17 1.24 -6.09 -2.64
C PHE A 17 -0.01 -6.76 -3.24
N THR A 18 -0.47 -6.29 -4.41
CA THR A 18 -1.57 -6.94 -5.15
C THR A 18 -1.19 -8.37 -5.54
N GLY A 19 0.03 -8.59 -6.00
CA GLY A 19 0.55 -9.92 -6.31
C GLY A 19 0.54 -10.88 -5.12
N MET A 20 0.88 -10.41 -3.93
CA MET A 20 0.77 -11.20 -2.69
C MET A 20 -0.69 -11.56 -2.39
N ILE A 21 -1.62 -10.63 -2.53
CA ILE A 21 -3.05 -10.87 -2.32
C ILE A 21 -3.54 -11.97 -3.25
N LEU A 22 -3.28 -11.86 -4.54
CA LEU A 22 -3.69 -12.84 -5.53
C LEU A 22 -3.04 -14.21 -5.28
N MET A 23 -1.77 -14.22 -4.90
CA MET A 23 -1.03 -15.46 -4.60
C MET A 23 -1.60 -16.18 -3.36
N VAL A 24 -1.82 -15.45 -2.26
CA VAL A 24 -2.39 -16.02 -1.03
C VAL A 24 -3.84 -16.46 -1.30
N SER A 25 -4.63 -15.63 -1.97
CA SER A 25 -6.03 -15.98 -2.30
C SER A 25 -6.13 -17.26 -3.12
N SER A 26 -5.29 -17.41 -4.16
CA SER A 26 -5.35 -18.57 -5.06
C SER A 26 -4.82 -19.87 -4.43
N ARG A 27 -3.98 -19.79 -3.42
CA ARG A 27 -3.32 -20.95 -2.80
C ARG A 27 -3.88 -21.34 -1.44
N GLU A 28 -4.29 -20.35 -0.66
CA GLU A 28 -4.75 -20.54 0.72
C GLU A 28 -6.25 -20.25 0.88
N GLY A 29 -6.86 -19.65 -0.15
CA GLY A 29 -8.28 -19.35 -0.19
C GLY A 29 -8.65 -17.95 0.36
N PRO A 30 -9.93 -17.57 0.15
CA PRO A 30 -10.41 -16.22 0.42
C PRO A 30 -10.41 -15.84 1.90
N GLN A 31 -10.64 -16.80 2.81
CA GLN A 31 -10.67 -16.51 4.25
C GLN A 31 -9.28 -16.14 4.76
N VAL A 32 -8.25 -16.90 4.39
CA VAL A 32 -6.87 -16.68 4.83
C VAL A 32 -6.36 -15.31 4.37
N VAL A 33 -6.61 -14.94 3.11
CA VAL A 33 -6.21 -13.63 2.61
C VAL A 33 -6.99 -12.50 3.29
N GLY A 34 -8.29 -12.67 3.53
CA GLY A 34 -9.12 -11.70 4.24
C GLY A 34 -8.62 -11.42 5.66
N ASP A 35 -8.30 -12.46 6.41
CA ASP A 35 -7.77 -12.36 7.78
C ASP A 35 -6.38 -11.70 7.82
N TRP A 36 -5.51 -12.05 6.85
CA TRP A 36 -4.21 -11.39 6.72
C TRP A 36 -4.37 -9.89 6.40
N ILE A 37 -5.24 -9.53 5.47
CA ILE A 37 -5.52 -8.13 5.13
C ILE A 37 -6.11 -7.38 6.34
N GLN A 38 -7.01 -8.00 7.10
CA GLN A 38 -7.55 -7.38 8.31
C GLN A 38 -6.43 -7.04 9.31
N ARG A 39 -5.49 -7.95 9.60
CA ARG A 39 -4.36 -7.69 10.50
C ARG A 39 -3.46 -6.59 9.96
N THR A 40 -3.11 -6.65 8.67
CA THR A 40 -2.27 -5.65 7.99
C THR A 40 -2.85 -4.24 8.12
N PHE A 41 -4.15 -4.08 7.82
CA PHE A 41 -4.80 -2.78 7.89
C PHE A 41 -5.12 -2.34 9.32
N ARG A 42 -5.31 -3.26 10.25
CA ARG A 42 -5.39 -2.96 11.68
C ARG A 42 -4.09 -2.35 12.20
N ARG A 43 -2.95 -2.97 11.89
CA ARG A 43 -1.62 -2.47 12.23
C ARG A 43 -1.37 -1.07 11.66
N GLN A 44 -1.71 -0.84 10.41
CA GLN A 44 -1.58 0.48 9.79
C GLN A 44 -2.48 1.53 10.43
N HIS A 45 -3.72 1.16 10.74
CA HIS A 45 -4.68 2.03 11.41
C HIS A 45 -4.13 2.50 12.77
N GLU A 46 -3.64 1.58 13.60
CA GLU A 46 -3.07 1.89 14.92
C GLU A 46 -1.87 2.84 14.81
N ALA A 47 -1.02 2.66 13.80
CA ALA A 47 0.16 3.52 13.60
C ALA A 47 -0.16 4.91 13.03
N LYS A 48 -1.23 5.04 12.24
CA LYS A 48 -1.42 6.23 11.37
C LYS A 48 -2.67 7.06 11.68
N PHE A 49 -3.76 6.46 12.14
CA PHE A 49 -5.04 7.14 12.20
C PHE A 49 -5.00 8.37 13.10
N LEU A 50 -4.86 8.21 14.41
CA LEU A 50 -4.84 9.34 15.35
C LEU A 50 -3.61 10.25 15.18
N SER A 51 -2.44 9.67 14.87
CA SER A 51 -1.20 10.43 14.66
C SER A 51 -1.24 11.41 13.49
N SER A 52 -2.25 11.32 12.63
CA SER A 52 -2.45 12.20 11.48
C SER A 52 -3.51 13.28 11.70
N PHE A 53 -4.28 13.24 12.79
CA PHE A 53 -5.43 14.14 13.00
C PHE A 53 -5.03 15.61 13.01
N GLU A 54 -4.03 15.98 13.79
CA GLU A 54 -3.54 17.37 13.86
C GLU A 54 -3.04 17.85 12.49
N LYS A 55 -2.22 17.03 11.82
CA LYS A 55 -1.61 17.37 10.51
C LYS A 55 -2.65 17.53 9.40
N LEU A 56 -3.80 16.90 9.55
CA LEU A 56 -4.92 16.94 8.59
C LEU A 56 -6.01 17.94 9.01
N GLY A 57 -5.87 18.63 10.15
CA GLY A 57 -6.85 19.59 10.64
C GLY A 57 -8.17 18.94 11.05
N LEU A 58 -8.13 17.73 11.64
CA LEU A 58 -9.33 16.95 11.99
C LEU A 58 -9.69 17.05 13.48
N THR A 59 -8.80 17.58 14.30
CA THR A 59 -8.99 17.71 15.75
C THR A 59 -10.18 18.63 16.04
N GLY A 60 -11.08 18.18 16.91
CA GLY A 60 -12.27 18.95 17.32
C GLY A 60 -13.47 18.86 16.36
N LEU A 61 -13.33 18.15 15.23
CA LEU A 61 -14.48 17.90 14.34
C LEU A 61 -15.41 16.82 14.93
N PRO A 62 -16.70 16.83 14.57
CA PRO A 62 -17.62 15.73 14.91
C PRO A 62 -17.05 14.39 14.40
N PRO A 63 -17.15 13.29 15.16
CA PRO A 63 -16.45 12.02 14.88
C PRO A 63 -16.71 11.44 13.48
N ALA A 64 -17.97 11.43 13.03
CA ALA A 64 -18.32 10.92 11.69
C ALA A 64 -17.70 11.76 10.57
N VAL A 65 -17.73 13.08 10.73
CA VAL A 65 -17.11 14.05 9.80
C VAL A 65 -15.59 13.90 9.79
N ALA A 66 -14.97 13.80 10.97
CA ALA A 66 -13.51 13.61 11.10
C ALA A 66 -13.03 12.33 10.39
N CYS A 67 -13.75 11.22 10.57
CA CYS A 67 -13.44 9.96 9.91
C CYS A 67 -13.56 10.04 8.38
N ALA A 68 -14.66 10.59 7.86
CA ALA A 68 -14.86 10.72 6.42
C ALA A 68 -13.80 11.66 5.80
N ARG A 69 -13.48 12.79 6.44
CA ARG A 69 -12.43 13.73 6.00
C ARG A 69 -11.04 13.08 6.09
N TYR A 70 -10.78 12.25 7.11
CA TYR A 70 -9.53 11.49 7.19
C TYR A 70 -9.35 10.61 5.96
N HIS A 71 -10.35 9.80 5.63
CA HIS A 71 -10.26 8.91 4.47
C HIS A 71 -10.18 9.68 3.15
N TYR A 72 -10.87 10.79 3.02
CA TYR A 72 -10.74 11.66 1.87
C TYR A 72 -9.30 12.20 1.73
N LEU A 73 -8.79 12.88 2.74
CA LEU A 73 -7.47 13.54 2.69
C LEU A 73 -6.33 12.54 2.59
N SER A 74 -6.36 11.48 3.41
CA SER A 74 -5.35 10.45 3.45
C SER A 74 -5.23 9.71 2.11
N ASN A 75 -6.34 9.34 1.48
CA ASN A 75 -6.31 8.66 0.19
C ASN A 75 -5.84 9.58 -0.94
N ARG A 76 -6.27 10.85 -0.96
CA ARG A 76 -5.76 11.83 -1.93
C ARG A 76 -4.25 12.06 -1.81
N ILE A 77 -3.73 12.09 -0.59
CA ILE A 77 -2.27 12.11 -0.35
C ILE A 77 -1.61 10.86 -0.95
N GLY A 78 -2.25 9.70 -0.84
CA GLY A 78 -1.80 8.45 -1.45
C GLY A 78 -1.96 8.39 -2.98
N GLY A 79 -2.56 9.42 -3.60
CA GLY A 79 -2.81 9.48 -5.04
C GLY A 79 -4.04 8.68 -5.49
N VAL A 80 -4.96 8.38 -4.57
CA VAL A 80 -6.23 7.71 -4.86
C VAL A 80 -7.34 8.75 -5.03
N GLU A 81 -8.11 8.61 -6.09
CA GLU A 81 -9.30 9.45 -6.30
C GLU A 81 -10.38 9.08 -5.29
N VAL A 82 -10.92 10.07 -4.63
CA VAL A 82 -11.93 9.90 -3.59
C VAL A 82 -12.79 11.15 -3.49
N GLU A 83 -14.05 10.97 -3.18
CA GLU A 83 -15.06 12.01 -2.96
C GLU A 83 -15.49 12.02 -1.50
N TYR A 84 -15.80 13.21 -0.99
CA TYR A 84 -16.33 13.43 0.36
C TYR A 84 -17.67 14.18 0.25
N MET A 85 -18.71 13.64 0.86
CA MET A 85 -20.04 14.27 0.89
C MET A 85 -20.52 14.38 2.34
N PRO A 86 -20.55 15.59 2.92
CA PRO A 86 -21.14 15.82 4.24
C PRO A 86 -22.67 15.70 4.17
N GLU A 87 -23.28 15.08 5.16
CA GLU A 87 -24.73 15.02 5.29
C GLU A 87 -25.20 15.70 6.58
N SER A 88 -24.49 15.44 7.69
CA SER A 88 -24.69 16.10 8.98
C SER A 88 -23.44 15.95 9.86
N ASP A 89 -23.44 16.54 11.05
CA ASP A 89 -22.36 16.33 12.05
C ASP A 89 -22.25 14.86 12.47
N ARG A 90 -23.32 14.09 12.34
CA ARG A 90 -23.37 12.67 12.71
C ARG A 90 -23.26 11.70 11.55
N LYS A 91 -23.23 12.20 10.28
CA LYS A 91 -23.17 11.36 9.09
C LYS A 91 -22.39 12.03 7.96
N ALA A 92 -21.37 11.32 7.44
CA ALA A 92 -20.59 11.79 6.31
C ALA A 92 -20.12 10.62 5.43
N TRP A 93 -20.14 10.83 4.13
CA TRP A 93 -19.86 9.83 3.10
C TRP A 93 -18.46 9.94 2.54
N VAL A 94 -17.97 8.80 2.08
CA VAL A 94 -16.80 8.68 1.20
C VAL A 94 -17.15 7.78 0.02
N ARG A 95 -16.68 8.15 -1.18
CA ARG A 95 -16.81 7.35 -2.40
C ARG A 95 -15.50 7.35 -3.16
N PHE A 96 -15.15 6.20 -3.70
CA PHE A 96 -14.01 5.99 -4.59
C PHE A 96 -14.58 5.67 -5.98
N PRO A 97 -14.63 6.64 -6.91
CA PRO A 97 -15.35 6.50 -8.18
C PRO A 97 -14.72 5.48 -9.13
N HIS A 98 -13.44 5.22 -8.97
CA HIS A 98 -12.70 4.23 -9.75
C HIS A 98 -12.19 3.10 -8.85
N PRO A 99 -11.91 1.92 -9.41
CA PRO A 99 -11.28 0.87 -8.64
C PRO A 99 -10.01 1.39 -7.97
N ARG A 100 -9.84 1.06 -6.70
CA ARG A 100 -8.60 1.37 -5.99
C ARG A 100 -7.43 0.63 -6.66
N TRP A 101 -6.21 1.14 -6.51
CA TRP A 101 -5.00 0.57 -7.13
C TRP A 101 -4.85 -0.97 -6.96
N ILE A 102 -5.36 -1.52 -5.86
CA ILE A 102 -5.37 -2.98 -5.56
C ILE A 102 -6.22 -3.80 -6.54
N TYR A 103 -7.15 -3.14 -7.24
CA TYR A 103 -8.03 -3.74 -8.25
C TYR A 103 -7.63 -3.33 -9.67
N GLU A 104 -6.44 -2.77 -9.87
CA GLU A 104 -5.97 -2.32 -11.18
C GLU A 104 -5.93 -3.49 -12.19
N GLY A 105 -6.38 -3.23 -13.41
CA GLY A 105 -6.40 -4.21 -14.49
C GLY A 105 -7.27 -5.42 -14.15
N THR A 106 -6.78 -6.60 -14.51
CA THR A 106 -7.50 -7.87 -14.30
C THR A 106 -7.55 -8.32 -12.83
N ALA A 107 -6.82 -7.65 -11.94
CA ALA A 107 -6.84 -7.99 -10.51
C ALA A 107 -8.24 -7.88 -9.89
N ILE A 108 -9.09 -6.98 -10.41
CA ILE A 108 -10.49 -6.84 -9.97
C ILE A 108 -11.30 -8.14 -10.14
N CYS A 109 -10.95 -8.98 -11.10
CA CYS A 109 -11.61 -10.28 -11.32
C CYS A 109 -11.10 -11.40 -10.41
N GLY A 110 -9.92 -11.24 -9.80
CA GLY A 110 -9.24 -12.28 -9.02
C GLY A 110 -9.12 -11.97 -7.52
N VAL A 111 -9.28 -10.72 -7.10
CA VAL A 111 -9.27 -10.35 -5.69
C VAL A 111 -10.63 -10.66 -5.06
N PRO A 112 -10.70 -11.56 -4.07
CA PRO A 112 -11.97 -11.95 -3.47
C PRO A 112 -12.56 -10.86 -2.57
N GLU A 113 -13.87 -10.88 -2.37
CA GLU A 113 -14.62 -9.93 -1.52
C GLU A 113 -14.08 -9.89 -0.07
N SER A 114 -13.58 -11.02 0.43
CA SER A 114 -12.98 -11.11 1.77
C SER A 114 -11.81 -10.13 1.98
N VAL A 115 -11.11 -9.75 0.92
CA VAL A 115 -10.03 -8.73 0.96
C VAL A 115 -10.62 -7.36 1.26
N SER A 116 -11.71 -6.97 0.61
CA SER A 116 -12.42 -5.72 0.91
C SER A 116 -12.96 -5.73 2.34
N HIS A 117 -13.57 -6.84 2.75
CA HIS A 117 -14.06 -7.01 4.13
C HIS A 117 -12.92 -6.93 5.15
N GLY A 118 -11.78 -7.57 4.88
CA GLY A 118 -10.59 -7.50 5.73
C GLY A 118 -10.07 -6.07 5.88
N PHE A 119 -9.96 -5.35 4.78
CA PHE A 119 -9.60 -3.93 4.76
C PHE A 119 -10.55 -3.08 5.62
N LEU A 120 -11.86 -3.24 5.43
CA LEU A 120 -12.87 -2.47 6.15
C LEU A 120 -12.89 -2.81 7.65
N ARG A 121 -12.77 -4.09 8.01
CA ARG A 121 -12.68 -4.53 9.42
C ARG A 121 -11.41 -4.04 10.10
N GLY A 122 -10.28 -4.07 9.38
CA GLY A 122 -8.99 -3.65 9.93
C GLY A 122 -8.86 -2.14 10.10
N TRP A 123 -9.54 -1.35 9.26
CA TRP A 123 -9.42 0.10 9.29
C TRP A 123 -10.74 0.80 9.68
N TYR A 124 -11.79 0.71 8.86
CA TYR A 124 -12.99 1.55 9.01
C TYR A 124 -13.77 1.24 10.30
N ALA A 125 -13.91 -0.04 10.64
CA ALA A 125 -14.57 -0.47 11.88
C ALA A 125 -13.81 -0.02 13.14
N GLN A 126 -12.53 0.33 13.01
CA GLN A 126 -11.69 0.71 14.16
C GLN A 126 -11.68 2.22 14.44
N ASN A 127 -12.22 3.03 13.55
CA ASN A 127 -12.21 4.48 13.72
C ASN A 127 -12.94 4.91 15.00
N GLY A 128 -14.12 4.36 15.26
CA GLY A 128 -14.87 4.62 16.49
C GLY A 128 -14.14 4.15 17.76
N VAL A 129 -13.44 3.01 17.67
CA VAL A 129 -12.62 2.49 18.78
C VAL A 129 -11.51 3.47 19.14
N SER A 130 -10.75 3.93 18.14
CA SER A 130 -9.65 4.86 18.34
C SER A 130 -10.11 6.23 18.84
N LEU A 131 -11.27 6.69 18.39
CA LEU A 131 -11.89 7.94 18.87
C LEU A 131 -12.61 7.80 20.23
N LYS A 132 -12.62 6.59 20.82
CA LYS A 132 -13.36 6.27 22.05
C LYS A 132 -14.85 6.63 21.95
N ASN A 133 -15.43 6.48 20.76
CA ASN A 133 -16.84 6.70 20.48
C ASN A 133 -17.52 5.36 20.12
N PRO A 134 -18.19 4.70 21.09
CA PRO A 134 -18.82 3.40 20.88
C PRO A 134 -20.06 3.46 19.97
N ARG A 135 -20.58 4.66 19.66
CA ARG A 135 -21.75 4.86 18.79
C ARG A 135 -21.36 5.06 17.31
N LEU A 136 -20.05 5.21 17.02
CA LEU A 136 -19.58 5.46 15.67
C LEU A 136 -19.32 4.14 14.92
N GLY A 137 -19.97 3.99 13.76
CA GLY A 137 -19.79 2.88 12.83
C GLY A 137 -19.60 3.33 11.38
N PHE A 138 -19.32 2.37 10.53
CA PHE A 138 -19.25 2.54 9.08
C PHE A 138 -20.26 1.62 8.38
N VAL A 139 -21.00 2.16 7.41
CA VAL A 139 -21.90 1.41 6.54
C VAL A 139 -21.34 1.43 5.13
N CYS A 140 -20.92 0.26 4.63
CA CYS A 140 -20.49 0.06 3.25
C CYS A 140 -21.73 -0.12 2.36
N THR A 141 -21.86 0.67 1.30
CA THR A 141 -23.03 0.65 0.41
C THR A 141 -22.73 0.12 -0.98
N SER A 142 -21.47 0.09 -1.40
CA SER A 142 -21.00 -0.59 -2.61
C SER A 142 -19.53 -0.97 -2.50
N GLN A 143 -19.09 -1.94 -3.30
CA GLN A 143 -17.72 -2.45 -3.34
C GLN A 143 -17.22 -2.54 -4.78
N ASP A 144 -15.90 -2.34 -4.99
CA ASP A 144 -15.32 -2.31 -6.34
C ASP A 144 -15.59 -3.61 -7.13
N MET A 145 -15.51 -4.78 -6.48
CA MET A 145 -15.65 -6.08 -7.15
C MET A 145 -17.08 -6.55 -7.36
N THR A 146 -18.08 -5.83 -6.87
CA THR A 146 -19.51 -6.19 -7.07
C THR A 146 -20.06 -5.66 -8.39
N ALA A 147 -19.22 -5.10 -9.26
CA ALA A 147 -19.59 -4.45 -10.52
C ALA A 147 -20.57 -3.26 -10.37
N GLU A 148 -20.60 -2.67 -9.19
CA GLU A 148 -21.28 -1.41 -8.91
C GLU A 148 -20.41 -0.21 -9.30
N TYR A 149 -20.75 0.99 -8.84
CA TYR A 149 -20.01 2.22 -9.16
C TYR A 149 -18.78 2.49 -8.26
N GLY A 150 -18.05 1.46 -7.90
CA GLY A 150 -16.86 1.51 -7.06
C GLY A 150 -17.19 1.36 -5.57
N PHE A 151 -16.21 1.64 -4.71
CA PHE A 151 -16.40 1.55 -3.27
C PHE A 151 -17.06 2.82 -2.72
N SER A 152 -18.13 2.66 -1.94
CA SER A 152 -18.76 3.77 -1.23
C SER A 152 -19.32 3.35 0.13
N GLY A 153 -19.50 4.34 1.00
CA GLY A 153 -20.14 4.18 2.29
C GLY A 153 -20.09 5.45 3.12
N TYR A 154 -20.64 5.36 4.32
CA TYR A 154 -20.69 6.49 5.23
C TYR A 154 -20.36 6.13 6.66
N PHE A 155 -19.70 7.05 7.36
CA PHE A 155 -19.58 7.04 8.81
C PHE A 155 -20.86 7.61 9.41
N ILE A 156 -21.35 6.97 10.46
CA ILE A 156 -22.54 7.39 11.18
C ILE A 156 -22.37 7.21 12.69
N GLU A 157 -22.78 8.21 13.44
CA GLU A 157 -22.93 8.14 14.91
C GLU A 157 -24.38 7.81 15.25
N GLU A 158 -24.62 6.61 15.74
CA GLU A 158 -25.94 6.11 16.10
C GLU A 158 -26.41 6.69 17.45
N ASP A 159 -27.70 6.52 17.76
CA ASP A 159 -28.26 6.96 19.05
C ASP A 159 -27.91 6.02 20.21
N ARG A 160 -27.45 4.82 19.91
CA ARG A 160 -27.02 3.79 20.85
C ARG A 160 -25.56 3.36 20.64
N GLU A 161 -25.02 2.70 21.63
CA GLU A 161 -23.73 2.02 21.47
C GLU A 161 -23.84 0.83 20.52
N LEU A 162 -22.79 0.63 19.73
CA LEU A 162 -22.67 -0.46 18.76
C LEU A 162 -21.85 -1.61 19.35
N ALA A 163 -22.33 -2.82 19.20
CA ALA A 163 -21.53 -4.01 19.44
C ALA A 163 -20.35 -4.07 18.45
N PRO A 164 -19.26 -4.80 18.75
CA PRO A 164 -18.09 -4.85 17.88
C PRO A 164 -18.36 -5.25 16.43
N ASP A 165 -19.30 -6.16 16.19
CA ASP A 165 -19.74 -6.63 14.89
C ASP A 165 -20.68 -5.66 14.17
N GLU A 166 -21.32 -4.74 14.87
CA GLU A 166 -22.18 -3.70 14.30
C GLU A 166 -21.40 -2.46 13.81
N ARG A 167 -20.13 -2.33 14.16
CA ARG A 167 -19.29 -1.18 13.76
C ARG A 167 -18.98 -1.13 12.27
N LEU A 168 -19.16 -2.25 11.59
CA LEU A 168 -19.11 -2.36 10.13
C LEU A 168 -20.34 -3.10 9.64
N ARG A 169 -21.13 -2.43 8.82
CA ARG A 169 -22.35 -3.01 8.23
C ARG A 169 -22.26 -2.89 6.70
N PHE A 170 -22.85 -3.85 6.01
CA PHE A 170 -23.01 -3.84 4.57
C PHE A 170 -24.49 -3.62 4.22
N ARG A 171 -24.76 -2.62 3.41
CA ARG A 171 -26.11 -2.25 3.01
C ARG A 171 -26.11 -1.78 1.55
N SER A 172 -26.18 -2.72 0.63
CA SER A 172 -26.22 -2.46 -0.81
C SER A 172 -27.43 -1.58 -1.21
N GLY A 173 -27.28 -0.86 -2.31
CA GLY A 173 -28.36 -0.10 -2.95
C GLY A 173 -28.60 1.32 -2.41
N SER A 174 -27.87 1.76 -1.38
CA SER A 174 -27.91 3.18 -0.95
C SER A 174 -26.90 3.98 -1.76
N ALA A 175 -27.38 4.87 -2.63
CA ALA A 175 -26.53 5.76 -3.39
C ALA A 175 -25.99 6.91 -2.51
N PRO A 176 -24.71 7.30 -2.65
CA PRO A 176 -24.18 8.48 -2.00
C PRO A 176 -24.84 9.76 -2.55
N PRO A 177 -24.87 10.86 -1.78
CA PRO A 177 -25.25 12.17 -2.29
C PRO A 177 -24.36 12.60 -3.46
N ARG A 178 -24.83 13.61 -4.21
CA ARG A 178 -24.00 14.19 -5.28
C ARG A 178 -22.74 14.82 -4.66
N PHE A 179 -21.58 14.52 -5.23
CA PHE A 179 -20.33 15.16 -4.83
C PHE A 179 -20.29 16.63 -5.24
N ASP A 180 -19.98 17.50 -4.29
CA ASP A 180 -19.68 18.90 -4.51
C ASP A 180 -18.24 19.19 -4.09
N PRO A 181 -17.32 19.48 -5.03
CA PRO A 181 -15.93 19.78 -4.73
C PRO A 181 -15.74 20.98 -3.77
N ALA A 182 -16.70 21.91 -3.75
CA ALA A 182 -16.63 23.10 -2.87
C ALA A 182 -16.77 22.74 -1.38
N LEU A 183 -17.40 21.61 -1.06
CA LEU A 183 -17.58 21.12 0.30
C LEU A 183 -16.45 20.21 0.75
N ALA A 184 -15.55 19.84 -0.16
CA ALA A 184 -14.46 18.92 0.15
C ALA A 184 -13.34 19.63 0.96
N PRO A 185 -12.74 18.95 1.96
CA PRO A 185 -11.66 19.53 2.74
C PRO A 185 -10.41 19.72 1.86
N VAL A 186 -9.67 20.82 2.09
CA VAL A 186 -8.44 21.15 1.37
C VAL A 186 -7.24 20.87 2.26
N LEU A 187 -6.20 20.28 1.67
CA LEU A 187 -4.91 20.12 2.35
C LEU A 187 -4.25 21.48 2.53
N SER A 188 -3.75 21.76 3.74
CA SER A 188 -3.03 23.00 4.02
C SER A 188 -1.76 23.10 3.17
N SER A 189 -1.71 24.09 2.27
CA SER A 189 -0.57 24.31 1.37
C SER A 189 0.80 24.47 2.07
N PRO A 190 0.92 25.16 3.20
CA PRO A 190 2.21 25.25 3.89
C PRO A 190 2.74 23.90 4.41
N VAL A 191 1.84 22.97 4.71
CA VAL A 191 2.19 21.64 5.23
C VAL A 191 2.38 20.63 4.11
N TRP A 192 1.56 20.70 3.05
CA TRP A 192 1.51 19.70 1.99
C TRP A 192 2.03 20.26 0.66
N THR A 193 3.35 20.41 0.56
CA THR A 193 4.04 20.78 -0.68
C THR A 193 4.01 19.65 -1.71
N GLY A 194 4.21 19.96 -2.99
CA GLY A 194 4.28 18.98 -4.06
C GLY A 194 5.26 17.84 -3.76
N ASP A 195 6.48 18.19 -3.33
CA ASP A 195 7.50 17.20 -2.95
C ASP A 195 7.07 16.30 -1.79
N ARG A 196 6.35 16.86 -0.82
CA ARG A 196 5.84 16.07 0.31
C ARG A 196 4.76 15.09 -0.14
N LEU A 197 3.89 15.49 -1.06
CA LEU A 197 2.86 14.62 -1.62
C LEU A 197 3.48 13.45 -2.41
N VAL A 198 4.46 13.72 -3.25
CA VAL A 198 5.16 12.67 -4.02
C VAL A 198 5.83 11.66 -3.08
N ARG A 199 6.53 12.15 -2.04
CA ARG A 199 7.11 11.27 -1.02
C ARG A 199 6.07 10.49 -0.22
N ALA A 200 4.93 11.11 0.09
CA ALA A 200 3.85 10.45 0.80
C ALA A 200 3.25 9.30 -0.02
N LYS A 201 2.96 9.51 -1.29
CA LYS A 201 2.45 8.48 -2.22
C LYS A 201 3.36 7.24 -2.22
N ARG A 202 4.68 7.42 -2.40
CA ARG A 202 5.65 6.33 -2.30
C ARG A 202 5.59 5.62 -0.94
N ASN A 203 5.52 6.39 0.16
CA ASN A 203 5.49 5.84 1.50
C ASN A 203 4.25 4.94 1.72
N TYR A 204 3.10 5.29 1.15
CA TYR A 204 1.91 4.41 1.21
C TYR A 204 2.18 3.05 0.55
N ALA A 205 2.74 3.03 -0.67
CA ALA A 205 3.03 1.79 -1.38
C ALA A 205 4.01 0.89 -0.61
N VAL A 206 5.07 1.49 -0.07
CA VAL A 206 6.08 0.80 0.74
C VAL A 206 5.47 0.27 2.05
N ASP A 207 4.67 1.08 2.75
CA ASP A 207 4.03 0.69 4.01
C ASP A 207 3.08 -0.49 3.84
N TYR A 208 2.34 -0.58 2.73
CA TYR A 208 1.49 -1.74 2.46
C TYR A 208 2.29 -3.03 2.41
N VAL A 209 3.42 -3.03 1.70
CA VAL A 209 4.27 -4.22 1.62
C VAL A 209 4.92 -4.54 2.97
N VAL A 210 5.53 -3.55 3.62
CA VAL A 210 6.22 -3.77 4.91
C VAL A 210 5.27 -4.29 5.98
N ASN A 211 4.09 -3.67 6.12
CA ASN A 211 3.09 -4.13 7.09
C ASN A 211 2.47 -5.47 6.68
N GLY A 212 2.26 -5.70 5.38
CA GLY A 212 1.76 -6.97 4.87
C GLY A 212 2.70 -8.13 5.18
N LEU A 213 4.00 -7.94 4.95
CA LEU A 213 5.02 -8.95 5.28
C LEU A 213 5.13 -9.19 6.79
N ALA A 214 5.01 -8.14 7.61
CA ALA A 214 5.06 -8.26 9.06
C ALA A 214 3.88 -9.06 9.66
N GLU A 215 2.71 -9.02 9.02
CA GLU A 215 1.50 -9.73 9.44
C GLU A 215 1.29 -11.08 8.73
N MET A 216 2.17 -11.43 7.79
CA MET A 216 2.10 -12.68 7.06
C MET A 216 2.83 -13.81 7.83
N PRO A 217 2.27 -15.02 7.92
CA PRO A 217 2.98 -16.16 8.50
C PRO A 217 4.33 -16.40 7.81
N PRO A 218 5.40 -16.73 8.53
CA PRO A 218 6.74 -16.92 7.94
C PRO A 218 6.79 -17.92 6.77
N ALA A 219 6.02 -19.01 6.83
CA ALA A 219 5.93 -19.99 5.75
C ALA A 219 5.34 -19.36 4.46
N HIS A 220 4.33 -18.48 4.58
CA HIS A 220 3.75 -17.78 3.44
C HIS A 220 4.68 -16.69 2.92
N VAL A 221 5.47 -16.02 3.78
CA VAL A 221 6.50 -15.09 3.34
C VAL A 221 7.55 -15.82 2.48
N ALA A 222 8.04 -16.94 2.97
CA ALA A 222 9.08 -17.74 2.28
C ALA A 222 8.61 -18.27 0.91
N THR A 223 7.32 -18.54 0.76
CA THR A 223 6.75 -19.13 -0.46
C THR A 223 6.00 -18.09 -1.29
N HIS A 224 4.89 -17.57 -0.78
CA HIS A 224 3.95 -16.74 -1.57
C HIS A 224 4.47 -15.33 -1.81
N ALA A 225 5.02 -14.66 -0.77
CA ALA A 225 5.55 -13.31 -0.93
C ALA A 225 6.80 -13.30 -1.82
N ARG A 226 7.72 -14.27 -1.65
CA ARG A 226 8.91 -14.39 -2.48
C ARG A 226 8.56 -14.69 -3.95
N LEU A 227 7.67 -15.66 -4.18
CA LEU A 227 7.27 -16.01 -5.54
C LEU A 227 6.54 -14.87 -6.24
N SER A 228 5.60 -14.21 -5.55
CA SER A 228 4.91 -13.03 -6.11
C SER A 228 5.89 -11.91 -6.41
N ALA A 229 6.85 -11.61 -5.52
CA ALA A 229 7.90 -10.63 -5.75
C ALA A 229 8.66 -10.90 -7.06
N ARG A 230 9.13 -12.14 -7.25
CA ARG A 230 9.86 -12.54 -8.44
C ARG A 230 9.03 -12.41 -9.72
N LEU A 231 7.77 -12.83 -9.68
CA LEU A 231 6.86 -12.71 -10.83
C LEU A 231 6.56 -11.24 -11.16
N ILE A 232 6.32 -10.41 -10.15
CA ILE A 232 6.08 -8.97 -10.33
C ILE A 232 7.33 -8.27 -10.85
N GLY A 233 8.50 -8.57 -10.31
CA GLY A 233 9.77 -8.04 -10.83
C GLY A 233 9.94 -8.33 -12.33
N ARG A 234 9.68 -9.57 -12.75
CA ARG A 234 9.72 -9.97 -14.17
C ARG A 234 8.69 -9.21 -15.01
N GLN A 235 7.46 -9.13 -14.53
CA GLN A 235 6.35 -8.54 -15.26
C GLN A 235 6.51 -7.03 -15.46
N TYR A 236 7.01 -6.34 -14.43
CA TYR A 236 7.06 -4.88 -14.42
C TYR A 236 8.39 -4.31 -14.88
N TYR A 237 9.47 -5.11 -14.97
CA TYR A 237 10.81 -4.60 -15.26
C TYR A 237 10.87 -3.71 -16.51
N ARG A 238 10.29 -4.13 -17.64
CA ARG A 238 10.33 -3.35 -18.89
C ARG A 238 9.66 -1.98 -18.74
N ARG A 239 8.57 -1.90 -18.00
CA ARG A 239 7.90 -0.63 -17.68
C ARG A 239 8.77 0.25 -16.79
N LEU A 240 9.40 -0.32 -15.77
CA LEU A 240 10.32 0.41 -14.88
C LEU A 240 11.56 0.88 -15.65
N GLN A 241 12.11 0.04 -16.51
CA GLN A 241 13.23 0.35 -17.39
C GLN A 241 12.93 1.59 -18.25
N ALA A 242 11.77 1.62 -18.89
CA ALA A 242 11.33 2.75 -19.70
C ALA A 242 11.11 4.02 -18.86
N MET A 243 10.48 3.91 -17.67
CA MET A 243 10.26 5.06 -16.76
C MET A 243 11.56 5.68 -16.28
N LEU A 244 12.61 4.86 -16.09
CA LEU A 244 13.90 5.30 -15.53
C LEU A 244 14.96 5.58 -16.61
N GLY A 245 14.64 5.34 -17.89
CA GLY A 245 15.59 5.52 -18.99
C GLY A 245 16.80 4.58 -18.91
N VAL A 246 16.60 3.34 -18.38
CA VAL A 246 17.68 2.37 -18.18
C VAL A 246 17.97 1.66 -19.49
N GLU A 247 19.23 1.64 -19.90
CA GLU A 247 19.73 0.93 -21.08
C GLU A 247 19.92 -0.58 -20.81
N GLU A 248 20.53 -1.29 -21.77
CA GLU A 248 20.89 -2.70 -21.61
C GLU A 248 22.31 -2.86 -21.04
N GLY A 249 22.58 -4.03 -20.51
CA GLY A 249 23.90 -4.42 -20.01
C GLY A 249 24.07 -4.27 -18.50
N LEU A 250 25.12 -4.90 -18.02
CA LEU A 250 25.36 -5.08 -16.57
C LEU A 250 25.44 -3.75 -15.80
N ALA A 251 26.15 -2.76 -16.35
CA ALA A 251 26.28 -1.45 -15.69
C ALA A 251 24.92 -0.72 -15.60
N ALA A 252 24.09 -0.85 -16.62
CA ALA A 252 22.75 -0.26 -16.64
C ALA A 252 21.83 -0.89 -15.58
N PHE A 253 21.93 -2.19 -15.33
CA PHE A 253 21.22 -2.82 -14.22
C PHE A 253 21.68 -2.30 -12.85
N GLY A 254 22.97 -2.01 -12.68
CA GLY A 254 23.48 -1.31 -11.49
C GLY A 254 22.84 0.07 -11.32
N GLY A 255 22.75 0.84 -12.40
CA GLY A 255 22.02 2.13 -12.42
C GLY A 255 20.55 1.99 -12.06
N PHE A 256 19.87 0.94 -12.56
CA PHE A 256 18.50 0.61 -12.16
C PHE A 256 18.37 0.38 -10.66
N LEU A 257 19.23 -0.42 -10.05
CA LEU A 257 19.19 -0.67 -8.60
C LEU A 257 19.45 0.60 -7.78
N LEU A 258 20.37 1.47 -8.23
CA LEU A 258 20.60 2.78 -7.61
C LEU A 258 19.35 3.67 -7.68
N ALA A 259 18.70 3.75 -8.84
CA ALA A 259 17.48 4.53 -9.00
C ALA A 259 16.34 4.00 -8.11
N MET A 260 16.22 2.67 -7.97
CA MET A 260 15.23 2.06 -7.08
C MET A 260 15.53 2.31 -5.61
N ALA A 261 16.80 2.29 -5.19
CA ALA A 261 17.21 2.67 -3.83
C ALA A 261 16.88 4.14 -3.55
N GLU A 262 17.24 5.04 -4.47
CA GLU A 262 16.87 6.45 -4.39
C GLU A 262 15.36 6.65 -4.29
N GLY A 263 14.59 5.95 -5.11
CA GLY A 263 13.13 5.99 -5.09
C GLY A 263 12.54 5.57 -3.74
N GLN A 264 13.18 4.64 -3.03
CA GLN A 264 12.82 4.22 -1.67
C GLN A 264 13.29 5.20 -0.58
N ALA A 265 14.02 6.27 -0.94
CA ALA A 265 14.78 7.15 -0.05
C ALA A 265 15.82 6.37 0.77
N GLU A 266 16.44 5.40 0.14
CA GLU A 266 17.54 4.61 0.67
C GLU A 266 18.81 4.89 -0.14
N ARG A 267 19.95 4.56 0.40
CA ARG A 267 21.24 4.72 -0.28
C ARG A 267 21.74 3.36 -0.76
N ALA A 268 22.32 3.33 -1.94
CA ALA A 268 23.08 2.19 -2.42
C ALA A 268 24.35 2.68 -3.12
N ASP A 269 25.41 1.89 -3.06
CA ASP A 269 26.66 2.10 -3.77
C ASP A 269 26.88 0.90 -4.70
N VAL A 270 27.33 1.14 -5.92
CA VAL A 270 27.59 0.09 -6.92
C VAL A 270 29.06 0.09 -7.28
N THR A 271 29.68 -1.07 -7.19
CA THR A 271 31.03 -1.30 -7.67
C THR A 271 31.04 -2.43 -8.70
N ARG A 272 31.92 -2.34 -9.70
CA ARG A 272 32.14 -3.39 -10.68
C ARG A 272 33.42 -4.15 -10.35
N ASP A 273 33.32 -5.46 -10.30
CA ASP A 273 34.46 -6.37 -10.13
C ASP A 273 34.47 -7.37 -11.30
N GLY A 274 35.27 -7.05 -12.31
CA GLY A 274 35.32 -7.82 -13.55
C GLY A 274 33.97 -7.88 -14.26
N ASP A 275 33.38 -9.07 -14.37
CA ASP A 275 32.07 -9.34 -14.96
C ASP A 275 30.95 -9.43 -13.90
N ARG A 276 31.18 -8.89 -12.70
CA ARG A 276 30.22 -8.85 -11.60
C ARG A 276 29.90 -7.42 -11.19
N LEU A 277 28.68 -7.21 -10.67
CA LEU A 277 28.34 -6.03 -9.91
C LEU A 277 28.16 -6.38 -8.45
N VAL A 278 28.72 -5.56 -7.58
CA VAL A 278 28.48 -5.61 -6.14
C VAL A 278 27.72 -4.32 -5.77
N VAL A 279 26.53 -4.49 -5.23
CA VAL A 279 25.68 -3.39 -4.78
C VAL A 279 25.59 -3.45 -3.27
N GLN A 280 26.14 -2.45 -2.61
CA GLN A 280 25.97 -2.26 -1.17
C GLN A 280 24.72 -1.42 -0.92
N TRP A 281 23.63 -2.07 -0.51
CA TRP A 281 22.37 -1.40 -0.19
C TRP A 281 22.34 -1.07 1.30
N HIS A 282 22.36 0.21 1.64
CA HIS A 282 22.39 0.65 3.03
C HIS A 282 21.02 0.55 3.68
N ALA A 283 21.02 0.20 4.97
CA ALA A 283 19.81 0.03 5.74
C ALA A 283 18.98 1.32 5.77
N GLY A 284 17.75 1.20 5.32
CA GLY A 284 16.76 2.26 5.31
C GLY A 284 15.41 1.75 5.81
N ARG A 285 14.34 2.36 5.37
CA ARG A 285 12.99 2.02 5.82
C ARG A 285 12.55 0.61 5.40
N VAL A 286 12.93 0.19 4.20
CA VAL A 286 12.57 -1.13 3.64
C VAL A 286 13.65 -2.15 3.95
N SER A 287 14.90 -1.78 3.76
CA SER A 287 16.06 -2.66 3.92
C SER A 287 16.59 -2.73 5.35
N SER A 288 15.96 -2.03 6.30
CA SER A 288 16.36 -2.07 7.70
C SER A 288 16.16 -3.46 8.34
N GLN A 289 16.94 -3.74 9.37
CA GLN A 289 16.78 -4.97 10.16
C GLN A 289 15.39 -5.06 10.80
N ALA A 290 14.74 -3.95 11.12
CA ALA A 290 13.38 -3.91 11.65
C ALA A 290 12.33 -4.30 10.60
N ALA A 291 12.53 -3.92 9.33
CA ALA A 291 11.62 -4.25 8.22
C ALA A 291 11.92 -5.63 7.62
N LEU A 292 13.20 -5.96 7.41
CA LEU A 292 13.65 -7.22 6.85
C LEU A 292 14.15 -8.20 7.94
N GLY A 293 13.62 -8.12 9.16
CA GLY A 293 14.11 -8.78 10.37
C GLY A 293 14.27 -10.30 10.29
N SER A 294 13.58 -10.99 9.39
CA SER A 294 13.75 -12.41 9.13
C SER A 294 14.44 -12.65 7.79
N GLU A 295 15.12 -13.81 7.67
CA GLU A 295 15.69 -14.26 6.39
C GLU A 295 14.62 -14.44 5.32
N HIS A 296 13.41 -14.83 5.70
CA HIS A 296 12.29 -14.99 4.79
C HIS A 296 11.84 -13.67 4.16
N VAL A 297 11.81 -12.58 4.93
CA VAL A 297 11.46 -11.26 4.42
C VAL A 297 12.57 -10.72 3.50
N LEU A 298 13.84 -10.91 3.85
CA LEU A 298 14.95 -10.56 2.97
C LEU A 298 14.88 -11.35 1.66
N ALA A 299 14.60 -12.66 1.72
CA ALA A 299 14.45 -13.49 0.55
C ALA A 299 13.24 -13.09 -0.32
N ALA A 300 12.13 -12.63 0.29
CA ALA A 300 11.00 -12.11 -0.46
C ALA A 300 11.32 -10.79 -1.16
N TRP A 301 11.99 -9.87 -0.46
CA TRP A 301 12.43 -8.61 -1.05
C TRP A 301 13.48 -8.81 -2.16
N SER A 302 14.44 -9.73 -1.99
CA SER A 302 15.41 -10.05 -3.03
C SER A 302 14.77 -10.67 -4.26
N GLY A 303 13.70 -11.45 -4.09
CA GLY A 303 12.91 -12.00 -5.19
C GLY A 303 12.44 -10.95 -6.20
N LEU A 304 12.14 -9.73 -5.73
CA LEU A 304 11.74 -8.62 -6.61
C LEU A 304 12.85 -8.26 -7.60
N TRP A 305 14.08 -8.14 -7.11
CA TRP A 305 15.26 -7.78 -7.90
C TRP A 305 15.75 -8.95 -8.75
N GLU A 306 15.65 -10.19 -8.25
CA GLU A 306 15.87 -11.41 -9.04
C GLU A 306 14.93 -11.45 -10.25
N GLY A 307 13.66 -11.11 -10.05
CA GLY A 307 12.67 -11.02 -11.12
C GLY A 307 13.04 -9.96 -12.15
N CYS A 308 13.42 -8.77 -11.71
CA CYS A 308 13.88 -7.69 -12.60
C CYS A 308 15.11 -8.13 -13.39
N LEU A 309 16.12 -8.69 -12.75
CA LEU A 309 17.33 -9.16 -13.40
C LEU A 309 17.03 -10.23 -14.46
N SER A 310 16.18 -11.19 -14.16
CA SER A 310 15.85 -12.28 -15.09
C SER A 310 15.18 -11.80 -16.38
N THR A 311 14.63 -10.59 -16.38
CA THR A 311 14.08 -9.93 -17.58
C THR A 311 15.09 -9.02 -18.25
N HIS A 312 15.99 -8.41 -17.47
CA HIS A 312 17.07 -7.59 -17.98
C HIS A 312 18.14 -8.44 -18.69
N ASP A 313 18.65 -9.45 -17.99
CA ASP A 313 19.63 -10.40 -18.50
C ASP A 313 19.36 -11.80 -17.92
N ARG A 314 18.82 -12.70 -18.74
CA ARG A 314 18.41 -14.05 -18.35
C ARG A 314 19.57 -14.99 -17.97
N LEU A 315 20.79 -14.63 -18.35
CA LEU A 315 21.98 -15.46 -18.15
C LEU A 315 22.68 -15.15 -16.82
N ARG A 316 22.26 -14.10 -16.14
CA ARG A 316 22.83 -13.67 -14.88
C ARG A 316 21.99 -14.10 -13.68
N SER A 317 22.69 -14.24 -12.56
CA SER A 317 22.10 -14.55 -11.26
C SER A 317 22.26 -13.39 -10.27
N LEU A 318 21.36 -13.32 -9.30
CA LEU A 318 21.42 -12.37 -8.19
C LEU A 318 21.53 -13.14 -6.88
N THR A 319 22.58 -12.85 -6.10
CA THR A 319 22.70 -13.31 -4.71
C THR A 319 22.55 -12.12 -3.79
N VAL A 320 21.73 -12.27 -2.74
CA VAL A 320 21.51 -11.24 -1.72
C VAL A 320 21.92 -11.79 -0.37
N THR A 321 22.80 -11.09 0.32
CA THR A 321 23.25 -11.43 1.67
C THR A 321 23.05 -10.25 2.61
N ARG A 322 22.64 -10.54 3.83
CA ARG A 322 22.54 -9.53 4.88
C ARG A 322 23.92 -9.10 5.35
N CYS A 323 24.06 -7.82 5.62
CA CYS A 323 25.22 -7.28 6.31
C CYS A 323 24.77 -6.30 7.43
N PRO A 324 25.64 -5.95 8.39
CA PRO A 324 25.30 -5.03 9.48
C PRO A 324 24.76 -3.68 9.02
N GLN A 325 25.14 -3.24 7.82
CA GLN A 325 24.79 -1.95 7.24
C GLN A 325 23.60 -2.03 6.27
N GLY A 326 22.98 -3.22 6.10
CA GLY A 326 21.86 -3.41 5.16
C GLY A 326 21.93 -4.74 4.43
N ALA A 327 22.06 -4.70 3.10
CA ALA A 327 22.18 -5.89 2.25
C ALA A 327 23.25 -5.71 1.17
N THR A 328 23.99 -6.77 0.86
CA THR A 328 24.89 -6.83 -0.30
C THR A 328 24.23 -7.66 -1.39
N LEU A 329 24.10 -7.09 -2.58
CA LEU A 329 23.58 -7.75 -3.77
C LEU A 329 24.76 -7.98 -4.74
N ILE A 330 24.92 -9.22 -5.20
CA ILE A 330 25.94 -9.60 -6.18
C ILE A 330 25.24 -10.12 -7.42
N VAL A 331 25.49 -9.45 -8.55
CA VAL A 331 25.05 -9.87 -9.89
C VAL A 331 26.23 -10.47 -10.64
N GLY A 332 26.09 -11.74 -11.03
CA GLY A 332 27.15 -12.48 -11.74
C GLY A 332 26.64 -13.50 -12.73
#